data_4e6475684115ca7d9836f92c58de461b
#
_entry.id   4e6475684115ca7d9836f92c58de461b
#
_cell.length_a   1.000
_cell.length_b   1.000
_cell.length_c   1.000
_cell.angle_alpha   90.00
_cell.angle_beta   90.00
_cell.angle_gamma   90.00
#
_symmetry.space_group_name_H-M   'P 1'
#
loop_
_entity.id
_entity.type
_entity.pdbx_description
1 polymer ?
#
loop_
_entity_poly.entity_id
_entity_poly.type
_entity_poly.pdbx_seq_one_letter_code
_entity_poly.pdbx_strand_id
1 'polypeptide(L)'
;MERNKNAIMSNQSTEKALRIMEYLASCGRPMRLLDISEALEINSSTAGRFLNALINCGYVIQDPETLRYSMTYKICRIANMINVENDVKIQQITHPYLEQISEIFDESSCVSIERDMEMVYIDVYTGRGRALMSRQRIGNTAPMHCTGNGKLCLLNYSEEQLDRLICQRGLPRFTEYTLTTKEALMERLEEIRKVGYACDEEECEIGM
;
A
#
# COMPACT_ATOMS: atom_id res chain seq x y z
N MET A 1 -0.69 37.66 -7.00
CA MET A 1 0.27 36.96 -6.10
C MET A 1 -0.46 36.60 -4.81
N GLU A 2 -1.35 35.60 -4.85
CA GLU A 2 -2.06 35.11 -3.66
C GLU A 2 -1.45 33.79 -3.24
N ARG A 3 -0.80 33.80 -2.09
CA ARG A 3 -0.27 32.59 -1.46
C ARG A 3 -1.43 31.72 -1.02
N ASN A 4 -1.50 30.53 -1.60
CA ASN A 4 -2.41 29.46 -1.23
C ASN A 4 -2.31 29.13 0.27
N LYS A 5 -3.24 29.62 1.09
CA LYS A 5 -3.27 29.50 2.56
C LYS A 5 -4.02 28.25 3.03
N ASN A 6 -3.91 27.14 2.34
CA ASN A 6 -4.40 25.84 2.84
C ASN A 6 -3.23 24.87 3.11
N ALA A 7 -2.25 25.32 3.90
CA ALA A 7 -1.42 24.37 4.61
C ALA A 7 -2.31 23.74 5.70
N ILE A 8 -2.78 22.52 5.46
CA ILE A 8 -3.38 21.67 6.49
C ILE A 8 -2.40 21.67 7.65
N MET A 9 -2.80 22.20 8.81
CA MET A 9 -1.95 22.19 10.00
C MET A 9 -1.73 20.74 10.42
N SER A 10 -0.61 20.17 9.98
CA SER A 10 -0.19 18.83 10.31
C SER A 10 0.01 18.69 11.81
N ASN A 11 -0.65 17.70 12.43
CA ASN A 11 -0.42 17.38 13.83
C ASN A 11 0.77 16.42 13.94
N GLN A 12 1.98 16.99 14.03
CA GLN A 12 3.23 16.25 14.12
C GLN A 12 3.25 15.16 15.21
N SER A 13 2.46 15.33 16.29
CA SER A 13 2.38 14.32 17.34
C SER A 13 1.61 13.09 16.89
N THR A 14 0.49 13.28 16.18
CA THR A 14 -0.29 12.18 15.61
C THR A 14 0.50 11.45 14.53
N GLU A 15 1.16 12.19 13.64
CA GLU A 15 2.02 11.61 12.59
C GLU A 15 3.14 10.75 13.17
N LYS A 16 3.83 11.24 14.21
CA LYS A 16 4.89 10.46 14.86
C LYS A 16 4.35 9.19 15.51
N ALA A 17 3.17 9.23 16.12
CA ALA A 17 2.55 8.03 16.69
C ALA A 17 2.20 7.00 15.62
N LEU A 18 1.63 7.42 14.49
CA LEU A 18 1.32 6.55 13.36
C LEU A 18 2.59 5.94 12.75
N ARG A 19 3.62 6.74 12.50
CA ARG A 19 4.93 6.26 12.01
C ARG A 19 5.57 5.20 12.92
N ILE A 20 5.42 5.32 14.23
CA ILE A 20 5.89 4.30 15.17
C ILE A 20 5.11 2.99 14.98
N MET A 21 3.78 3.05 14.81
CA MET A 21 2.97 1.86 14.57
C MET A 21 3.35 1.18 13.26
N GLU A 22 3.48 1.95 12.17
CA GLU A 22 3.89 1.46 10.85
C GLU A 22 5.27 0.79 10.90
N TYR A 23 6.23 1.42 11.58
CA TYR A 23 7.57 0.87 11.75
C TYR A 23 7.56 -0.45 12.54
N LEU A 24 6.84 -0.51 13.67
CA LEU A 24 6.71 -1.75 14.45
C LEU A 24 6.05 -2.87 13.64
N ALA A 25 5.04 -2.53 12.84
CA ALA A 25 4.36 -3.50 11.97
C ALA A 25 5.30 -4.02 10.86
N SER A 26 6.09 -3.14 10.23
CA SER A 26 7.03 -3.52 9.16
C SER A 26 8.18 -4.40 9.65
N CYS A 27 8.63 -4.22 10.91
CA CYS A 27 9.70 -5.02 11.48
C CYS A 27 9.31 -6.49 11.71
N GLY A 28 8.03 -6.79 11.94
CA GLY A 28 7.53 -8.15 12.20
C GLY A 28 8.12 -8.84 13.45
N ARG A 29 8.85 -8.10 14.30
CA ARG A 29 9.51 -8.60 15.51
C ARG A 29 9.53 -7.52 16.61
N PRO A 30 9.68 -7.90 17.89
CA PRO A 30 9.81 -6.95 19.00
C PRO A 30 11.04 -6.04 18.88
N MET A 31 10.88 -4.72 19.02
CA MET A 31 11.92 -3.71 18.84
C MET A 31 12.26 -2.99 20.15
N ARG A 32 13.52 -2.56 20.33
CA ARG A 32 13.94 -1.73 21.47
C ARG A 32 13.60 -0.27 21.22
N LEU A 33 13.41 0.49 22.31
CA LEU A 33 13.17 1.93 22.24
C LEU A 33 14.24 2.68 21.41
N LEU A 34 15.51 2.31 21.58
CA LEU A 34 16.62 2.96 20.86
C LEU A 34 16.54 2.68 19.36
N ASP A 35 16.29 1.42 18.96
CA ASP A 35 16.17 1.04 17.55
C ASP A 35 15.02 1.81 16.87
N ILE A 36 13.89 1.99 17.56
CA ILE A 36 12.73 2.76 17.07
C ILE A 36 13.09 4.24 16.92
N SER A 37 13.77 4.81 17.93
CA SER A 37 14.11 6.23 17.92
C SER A 37 15.13 6.59 16.85
N GLU A 38 16.11 5.73 16.61
CA GLU A 38 17.12 5.87 15.54
C GLU A 38 16.48 5.74 14.15
N ALA A 39 15.69 4.69 13.92
CA ALA A 39 15.07 4.44 12.62
C ALA A 39 14.10 5.54 12.20
N LEU A 40 13.43 6.19 13.14
CA LEU A 40 12.46 7.25 12.88
C LEU A 40 13.02 8.68 13.05
N GLU A 41 14.31 8.80 13.38
CA GLU A 41 15.00 10.08 13.61
C GLU A 41 14.30 10.95 14.67
N ILE A 42 13.81 10.32 15.74
CA ILE A 42 13.18 10.99 16.89
C ILE A 42 13.96 10.70 18.16
N ASN A 43 14.02 11.64 19.10
CA ASN A 43 14.71 11.37 20.35
C ASN A 43 13.96 10.34 21.21
N SER A 44 14.71 9.54 21.99
CA SER A 44 14.17 8.41 22.76
C SER A 44 13.11 8.84 23.80
N SER A 45 13.20 10.05 24.36
CA SER A 45 12.18 10.55 25.29
C SER A 45 10.85 10.81 24.59
N THR A 46 10.89 11.30 23.36
CA THR A 46 9.70 11.51 22.53
C THR A 46 9.12 10.17 22.06
N ALA A 47 9.95 9.25 21.58
CA ALA A 47 9.53 7.90 21.22
C ALA A 47 8.85 7.18 22.39
N GLY A 48 9.46 7.24 23.58
CA GLY A 48 8.92 6.65 24.80
C GLY A 48 7.54 7.20 25.18
N ARG A 49 7.34 8.52 25.06
CA ARG A 49 6.02 9.14 25.30
C ARG A 49 4.94 8.63 24.34
N PHE A 50 5.25 8.50 23.05
CA PHE A 50 4.30 7.97 22.09
C PHE A 50 4.04 6.48 22.29
N LEU A 51 5.07 5.69 22.56
CA LEU A 51 4.92 4.27 22.88
C LEU A 51 4.02 4.07 24.11
N ASN A 52 4.21 4.85 25.18
CA ASN A 52 3.34 4.79 26.33
C ASN A 52 1.87 5.16 26.01
N ALA A 53 1.66 6.17 25.16
CA ALA A 53 0.32 6.50 24.70
C ALA A 53 -0.30 5.35 23.87
N LEU A 54 0.47 4.72 23.00
CA LEU A 54 0.03 3.58 22.20
C LEU A 54 -0.25 2.34 23.05
N ILE A 55 0.52 2.13 24.15
CA ILE A 55 0.28 1.07 25.13
C ILE A 55 -1.05 1.36 25.86
N ASN A 56 -1.25 2.57 26.37
CA ASN A 56 -2.48 2.97 27.03
C ASN A 56 -3.70 2.83 26.12
N CYS A 57 -3.54 3.07 24.83
CA CYS A 57 -4.57 2.84 23.82
C CYS A 57 -4.68 1.36 23.41
N GLY A 58 -3.80 0.48 23.85
CA GLY A 58 -3.81 -0.95 23.54
C GLY A 58 -3.36 -1.34 22.14
N TYR A 59 -2.67 -0.45 21.40
CA TYR A 59 -2.10 -0.76 20.08
C TYR A 59 -0.73 -1.41 20.15
N VAL A 60 0.03 -1.12 21.19
CA VAL A 60 1.38 -1.62 21.44
C VAL A 60 1.41 -2.32 22.79
N ILE A 61 2.27 -3.30 22.94
CA ILE A 61 2.62 -3.94 24.21
C ILE A 61 4.13 -3.87 24.40
N GLN A 62 4.56 -3.70 25.64
CA GLN A 62 5.96 -3.86 26.03
C GLN A 62 6.12 -5.16 26.79
N ASP A 63 7.04 -5.99 26.34
CA ASP A 63 7.43 -7.21 27.04
C ASP A 63 8.18 -6.84 28.33
N PRO A 64 7.74 -7.31 29.51
CA PRO A 64 8.31 -6.90 30.78
C PRO A 64 9.73 -7.40 31.05
N GLU A 65 10.16 -8.49 30.41
CA GLU A 65 11.48 -9.09 30.59
C GLU A 65 12.51 -8.47 29.63
N THR A 66 12.12 -8.35 28.36
CA THR A 66 13.04 -7.86 27.30
C THR A 66 12.97 -6.37 27.08
N LEU A 67 11.95 -5.70 27.63
CA LEU A 67 11.62 -4.28 27.45
C LEU A 67 11.42 -3.88 25.97
N ARG A 68 11.10 -4.85 25.12
CA ARG A 68 10.86 -4.65 23.70
C ARG A 68 9.39 -4.37 23.43
N TYR A 69 9.12 -3.62 22.38
CA TYR A 69 7.78 -3.19 21.97
C TYR A 69 7.31 -3.97 20.74
N SER A 70 6.04 -4.35 20.73
CA SER A 70 5.40 -5.06 19.62
C SER A 70 3.99 -4.50 19.39
N MET A 71 3.48 -4.64 18.15
CA MET A 71 2.08 -4.38 17.85
C MET A 71 1.18 -5.42 18.51
N THR A 72 -0.02 -4.99 18.92
CA THR A 72 -1.09 -5.89 19.35
C THR A 72 -2.03 -6.22 18.18
N TYR A 73 -2.90 -7.23 18.36
CA TYR A 73 -3.95 -7.55 17.39
C TYR A 73 -5.10 -6.53 17.35
N LYS A 74 -5.02 -5.42 18.09
CA LYS A 74 -6.06 -4.38 18.07
C LYS A 74 -6.24 -3.78 16.68
N ILE A 75 -5.16 -3.58 15.93
CA ILE A 75 -5.24 -3.03 14.57
C ILE A 75 -6.04 -3.95 13.63
N CYS A 76 -5.83 -5.28 13.73
CA CYS A 76 -6.58 -6.27 12.94
C CYS A 76 -8.07 -6.24 13.30
N ARG A 77 -8.40 -6.08 14.60
CA ARG A 77 -9.79 -5.95 15.04
C ARG A 77 -10.45 -4.69 14.47
N ILE A 78 -9.73 -3.56 14.42
CA ILE A 78 -10.25 -2.32 13.83
C ILE A 78 -10.44 -2.49 12.32
N ALA A 79 -9.47 -3.08 11.63
CA ALA A 79 -9.57 -3.36 10.20
C ALA A 79 -10.81 -4.23 9.88
N ASN A 80 -11.09 -5.25 10.70
CA ASN A 80 -12.29 -6.08 10.54
C ASN A 80 -13.61 -5.35 10.86
N MET A 81 -13.57 -4.20 11.53
CA MET A 81 -14.76 -3.36 11.78
C MET A 81 -15.03 -2.38 10.64
N ILE A 82 -14.08 -2.19 9.73
CA ILE A 82 -14.25 -1.35 8.55
C ILE A 82 -15.16 -2.14 7.58
N ASN A 83 -16.44 -1.83 7.64
CA ASN A 83 -17.45 -2.47 6.80
C ASN A 83 -17.49 -1.76 5.43
N VAL A 84 -16.58 -2.12 4.55
CA VAL A 84 -16.61 -1.67 3.15
C VAL A 84 -17.51 -2.67 2.40
N GLU A 85 -18.84 -2.53 2.58
CA GLU A 85 -19.84 -3.48 2.06
C GLU A 85 -19.62 -3.84 0.58
N ASN A 86 -19.23 -2.86 -0.23
CA ASN A 86 -18.98 -3.10 -1.65
C ASN A 86 -17.71 -3.91 -1.90
N ASP A 87 -16.63 -3.66 -1.17
CA ASP A 87 -15.37 -4.38 -1.36
C ASP A 87 -15.50 -5.83 -0.89
N VAL A 88 -16.22 -6.08 0.21
CA VAL A 88 -16.53 -7.43 0.70
C VAL A 88 -17.38 -8.20 -0.33
N LYS A 89 -18.36 -7.56 -0.97
CA LYS A 89 -19.16 -8.19 -2.04
C LYS A 89 -18.29 -8.52 -3.26
N ILE A 90 -17.38 -7.62 -3.66
CA ILE A 90 -16.45 -7.88 -4.75
C ILE A 90 -15.56 -9.08 -4.40
N GLN A 91 -14.96 -9.10 -3.22
CA GLN A 91 -14.15 -10.23 -2.74
C GLN A 91 -14.94 -11.56 -2.81
N GLN A 92 -16.16 -11.61 -2.26
CA GLN A 92 -16.99 -12.81 -2.26
C GLN A 92 -17.30 -13.32 -3.67
N ILE A 93 -17.50 -12.42 -4.62
CA ILE A 93 -17.77 -12.78 -6.02
C ILE A 93 -16.49 -13.24 -6.72
N THR A 94 -15.37 -12.56 -6.51
CA THR A 94 -14.14 -12.78 -7.27
C THR A 94 -13.25 -13.88 -6.72
N HIS A 95 -13.28 -14.13 -5.41
CA HIS A 95 -12.41 -15.11 -4.76
C HIS A 95 -12.42 -16.51 -5.40
N PRO A 96 -13.58 -17.13 -5.74
CA PRO A 96 -13.60 -18.44 -6.41
C PRO A 96 -12.90 -18.44 -7.78
N TYR A 97 -12.93 -17.31 -8.49
CA TYR A 97 -12.25 -17.16 -9.78
C TYR A 97 -10.76 -16.99 -9.61
N LEU A 98 -10.30 -16.28 -8.56
CA LEU A 98 -8.88 -16.17 -8.23
C LEU A 98 -8.29 -17.55 -7.93
N GLU A 99 -8.99 -18.36 -7.13
CA GLU A 99 -8.61 -19.74 -6.84
C GLU A 99 -8.45 -20.56 -8.12
N GLN A 100 -9.46 -20.56 -8.99
CA GLN A 100 -9.42 -21.29 -10.27
C GLN A 100 -8.26 -20.83 -11.17
N ILE A 101 -8.04 -19.52 -11.32
CA ILE A 101 -6.95 -18.97 -12.13
C ILE A 101 -5.61 -19.42 -11.55
N SER A 102 -5.43 -19.30 -10.24
CA SER A 102 -4.20 -19.72 -9.58
C SER A 102 -3.93 -21.21 -9.69
N GLU A 103 -4.96 -22.05 -9.64
CA GLU A 103 -4.81 -23.51 -9.82
C GLU A 103 -4.45 -23.89 -11.26
N ILE A 104 -5.03 -23.19 -12.26
CA ILE A 104 -4.75 -23.46 -13.68
C ILE A 104 -3.31 -23.06 -14.06
N PHE A 105 -2.87 -21.92 -13.60
CA PHE A 105 -1.58 -21.34 -14.02
C PHE A 105 -0.44 -21.58 -13.02
N ASP A 106 -0.75 -22.12 -11.83
CA ASP A 106 0.17 -22.28 -10.71
C ASP A 106 0.87 -20.94 -10.33
N GLU A 107 0.12 -19.82 -10.44
CA GLU A 107 0.57 -18.48 -10.14
C GLU A 107 -0.36 -17.79 -9.15
N SER A 108 0.13 -16.76 -8.45
CA SER A 108 -0.72 -15.93 -7.59
C SER A 108 -1.66 -15.07 -8.42
N SER A 109 -2.89 -14.95 -7.96
CA SER A 109 -3.89 -14.06 -8.55
C SER A 109 -4.41 -13.06 -7.52
N CYS A 110 -4.83 -11.90 -7.96
CA CYS A 110 -5.32 -10.86 -7.08
C CYS A 110 -6.42 -10.01 -7.73
N VAL A 111 -7.22 -9.37 -6.88
CA VAL A 111 -8.14 -8.30 -7.25
C VAL A 111 -7.72 -7.02 -6.54
N SER A 112 -7.68 -5.94 -7.27
CA SER A 112 -7.46 -4.60 -6.76
C SER A 112 -8.53 -3.65 -7.25
N ILE A 113 -8.74 -2.59 -6.48
CA ILE A 113 -9.66 -1.49 -6.81
C ILE A 113 -8.90 -0.17 -6.73
N GLU A 114 -9.37 0.82 -7.43
CA GLU A 114 -8.86 2.18 -7.30
C GLU A 114 -9.42 2.84 -6.04
N ARG A 115 -8.54 3.44 -5.23
CA ARG A 115 -8.87 4.31 -4.10
C ARG A 115 -7.84 5.42 -4.03
N ASP A 116 -8.30 6.66 -4.01
CA ASP A 116 -7.44 7.83 -3.86
C ASP A 116 -6.27 7.89 -4.86
N MET A 117 -6.50 7.50 -6.12
CA MET A 117 -5.50 7.48 -7.20
C MET A 117 -4.35 6.48 -6.96
N GLU A 118 -4.64 5.40 -6.26
CA GLU A 118 -3.76 4.23 -6.09
C GLU A 118 -4.58 2.95 -6.25
N MET A 119 -3.92 1.88 -6.63
CA MET A 119 -4.53 0.54 -6.61
C MET A 119 -4.43 -0.03 -5.20
N VAL A 120 -5.53 -0.53 -4.65
CA VAL A 120 -5.59 -1.20 -3.35
C VAL A 120 -5.93 -2.67 -3.60
N TYR A 121 -5.08 -3.59 -3.14
CA TYR A 121 -5.36 -5.02 -3.23
C TYR A 121 -6.40 -5.40 -2.18
N ILE A 122 -7.56 -5.86 -2.64
CA ILE A 122 -8.68 -6.27 -1.77
C ILE A 122 -8.76 -7.78 -1.60
N ASP A 123 -8.25 -8.57 -2.55
CA ASP A 123 -8.18 -10.02 -2.44
C ASP A 123 -6.92 -10.55 -3.14
N VAL A 124 -6.31 -11.59 -2.55
CA VAL A 124 -5.10 -12.24 -3.07
C VAL A 124 -5.19 -13.73 -2.80
N TYR A 125 -5.08 -14.54 -3.85
CA TYR A 125 -4.92 -15.98 -3.74
C TYR A 125 -3.51 -16.38 -4.18
N THR A 126 -2.82 -17.13 -3.34
CA THR A 126 -1.45 -17.57 -3.61
C THR A 126 -1.46 -19.05 -3.96
N GLY A 127 -0.94 -19.39 -5.13
CA GLY A 127 -0.79 -20.78 -5.59
C GLY A 127 0.01 -21.64 -4.60
N ARG A 128 -0.29 -22.93 -4.54
CA ARG A 128 0.34 -23.87 -3.61
C ARG A 128 1.75 -24.25 -4.09
N GLY A 129 2.79 -23.88 -3.34
CA GLY A 129 4.10 -24.53 -3.44
C GLY A 129 5.25 -23.73 -4.05
N ARG A 130 5.13 -22.42 -4.31
CA ARG A 130 6.25 -21.62 -4.83
C ARG A 130 7.10 -20.96 -3.74
N ALA A 131 8.43 -20.99 -3.95
CA ALA A 131 9.41 -20.29 -3.11
C ALA A 131 9.38 -18.75 -3.32
N LEU A 132 8.92 -18.27 -4.48
CA LEU A 132 8.69 -16.87 -4.81
C LEU A 132 7.21 -16.54 -4.59
N MET A 133 6.92 -15.95 -3.45
CA MET A 133 5.59 -15.44 -3.15
C MET A 133 5.50 -13.99 -3.63
N SER A 134 4.46 -13.67 -4.38
CA SER A 134 4.09 -12.29 -4.62
C SER A 134 3.98 -11.53 -3.28
N ARG A 135 4.60 -10.35 -3.20
CA ARG A 135 4.53 -9.49 -2.00
C ARG A 135 3.17 -8.84 -1.80
N GLN A 136 2.26 -9.05 -2.73
CA GLN A 136 0.92 -8.46 -2.67
C GLN A 136 0.16 -9.05 -1.49
N ARG A 137 -0.34 -8.16 -0.64
CA ARG A 137 -1.18 -8.50 0.51
C ARG A 137 -2.42 -7.63 0.48
N ILE A 138 -3.51 -8.15 1.00
CA ILE A 138 -4.75 -7.38 1.17
C ILE A 138 -4.43 -6.10 1.98
N GLY A 139 -4.86 -4.96 1.46
CA GLY A 139 -4.61 -3.63 2.02
C GLY A 139 -3.32 -2.96 1.54
N ASN A 140 -2.42 -3.66 0.83
CA ASN A 140 -1.29 -3.00 0.19
C ASN A 140 -1.78 -2.11 -0.95
N THR A 141 -1.05 -1.05 -1.22
CA THR A 141 -1.29 -0.15 -2.36
C THR A 141 -0.19 -0.29 -3.41
N ALA A 142 -0.52 0.08 -4.64
CA ALA A 142 0.42 0.15 -5.75
C ALA A 142 0.13 1.36 -6.64
N PRO A 143 1.16 1.98 -7.22
CA PRO A 143 0.99 3.11 -8.13
C PRO A 143 0.27 2.69 -9.42
N MET A 144 -0.59 3.56 -9.95
CA MET A 144 -1.37 3.24 -11.15
C MET A 144 -0.55 3.27 -12.44
N HIS A 145 0.48 4.10 -12.52
CA HIS A 145 1.22 4.34 -13.76
C HIS A 145 2.20 3.22 -14.15
N CYS A 146 2.62 2.39 -13.18
CA CYS A 146 3.66 1.37 -13.39
C CYS A 146 3.20 -0.07 -13.11
N THR A 147 1.91 -0.27 -12.78
CA THR A 147 1.35 -1.61 -12.58
C THR A 147 0.33 -1.97 -13.67
N GLY A 148 0.21 -3.25 -14.02
CA GLY A 148 -0.70 -3.70 -15.07
C GLY A 148 -2.17 -3.33 -14.76
N ASN A 149 -2.66 -3.69 -13.57
CA ASN A 149 -4.01 -3.33 -13.11
C ASN A 149 -4.23 -1.83 -12.98
N GLY A 150 -3.21 -1.07 -12.56
CA GLY A 150 -3.26 0.39 -12.51
C GLY A 150 -3.42 1.00 -13.90
N LYS A 151 -2.61 0.59 -14.87
CA LYS A 151 -2.72 1.06 -16.26
C LYS A 151 -4.07 0.70 -16.89
N LEU A 152 -4.63 -0.49 -16.60
CA LEU A 152 -5.98 -0.85 -17.04
C LEU A 152 -7.05 0.07 -16.43
N CYS A 153 -6.92 0.41 -15.16
CA CYS A 153 -7.85 1.33 -14.50
C CYS A 153 -7.78 2.74 -15.11
N LEU A 154 -6.57 3.20 -15.47
CA LEU A 154 -6.35 4.50 -16.11
C LEU A 154 -7.01 4.63 -17.49
N LEU A 155 -7.35 3.53 -18.17
CA LEU A 155 -8.12 3.60 -19.44
C LEU A 155 -9.49 4.28 -19.29
N ASN A 156 -10.04 4.29 -18.06
CA ASN A 156 -11.32 4.94 -17.76
C ASN A 156 -11.18 6.39 -17.29
N TYR A 157 -9.94 6.89 -17.13
CA TYR A 157 -9.70 8.26 -16.72
C TYR A 157 -9.89 9.23 -17.89
N SER A 158 -10.53 10.38 -17.62
CA SER A 158 -10.46 11.51 -18.52
C SER A 158 -9.06 12.14 -18.47
N GLU A 159 -8.73 12.95 -19.46
CA GLU A 159 -7.46 13.68 -19.48
C GLU A 159 -7.29 14.56 -18.23
N GLU A 160 -8.35 15.22 -17.77
CA GLU A 160 -8.34 16.03 -16.55
C GLU A 160 -8.10 15.19 -15.29
N GLN A 161 -8.62 13.96 -15.22
CA GLN A 161 -8.38 13.04 -14.11
C GLN A 161 -6.93 12.53 -14.12
N LEU A 162 -6.39 12.26 -15.31
CA LEU A 162 -4.99 11.86 -15.45
C LEU A 162 -4.04 13.00 -15.04
N ASP A 163 -4.34 14.24 -15.47
CA ASP A 163 -3.56 15.42 -15.06
C ASP A 163 -3.61 15.65 -13.54
N ARG A 164 -4.76 15.42 -12.93
CA ARG A 164 -4.91 15.49 -11.48
C ARG A 164 -4.07 14.43 -10.76
N LEU A 165 -4.09 13.18 -11.25
CA LEU A 165 -3.25 12.10 -10.72
C LEU A 165 -1.77 12.47 -10.80
N ILE A 166 -1.31 12.94 -11.97
CA ILE A 166 0.08 13.34 -12.18
C ILE A 166 0.47 14.52 -11.27
N CYS A 167 -0.43 15.49 -11.10
CA CYS A 167 -0.20 16.64 -10.23
C CYS A 167 -0.09 16.24 -8.74
N GLN A 168 -0.93 15.29 -8.28
CA GLN A 168 -1.01 14.92 -6.87
C GLN A 168 -0.06 13.80 -6.46
N ARG A 169 0.10 12.78 -7.31
CA ARG A 169 0.91 11.58 -7.03
C ARG A 169 2.24 11.59 -7.76
N GLY A 170 2.33 12.32 -8.87
CA GLY A 170 3.48 12.28 -9.76
C GLY A 170 3.56 10.97 -10.55
N LEU A 171 4.67 10.80 -11.26
CA LEU A 171 5.09 9.57 -11.91
C LEU A 171 6.49 9.19 -11.40
N PRO A 172 6.62 8.80 -10.11
CA PRO A 172 7.91 8.50 -9.53
C PRO A 172 8.57 7.29 -10.23
N ARG A 173 9.88 7.37 -10.37
CA ARG A 173 10.68 6.28 -10.95
C ARG A 173 10.96 5.22 -9.89
N PHE A 174 10.60 3.98 -10.15
CA PHE A 174 10.90 2.81 -9.31
C PHE A 174 12.03 1.97 -9.91
N THR A 175 12.05 1.84 -11.23
CA THR A 175 13.08 1.13 -11.99
C THR A 175 13.53 1.96 -13.18
N GLU A 176 14.45 1.44 -13.97
CA GLU A 176 14.83 2.07 -15.24
C GLU A 176 13.72 2.02 -16.30
N TYR A 177 12.78 1.07 -16.18
CA TYR A 177 11.68 0.86 -17.11
C TYR A 177 10.41 1.64 -16.74
N THR A 178 10.35 2.27 -15.57
CA THR A 178 9.18 3.03 -15.13
C THR A 178 8.83 4.16 -16.08
N LEU A 179 7.58 4.26 -16.51
CA LEU A 179 7.07 5.39 -17.30
C LEU A 179 6.98 6.64 -16.42
N THR A 180 7.79 7.65 -16.70
CA THR A 180 7.93 8.86 -15.86
C THR A 180 7.41 10.13 -16.52
N THR A 181 6.81 10.04 -17.71
CA THR A 181 6.22 11.18 -18.42
C THR A 181 4.78 10.90 -18.82
N LYS A 182 3.96 11.95 -18.92
CA LYS A 182 2.56 11.84 -19.34
C LYS A 182 2.47 11.24 -20.75
N GLU A 183 3.34 11.69 -21.64
CA GLU A 183 3.35 11.29 -23.05
C GLU A 183 3.58 9.78 -23.18
N ALA A 184 4.62 9.26 -22.51
CA ALA A 184 4.94 7.82 -22.53
C ALA A 184 3.81 6.99 -21.88
N LEU A 185 3.20 7.48 -20.81
CA LEU A 185 2.05 6.80 -20.19
C LEU A 185 0.85 6.77 -21.13
N MET A 186 0.52 7.89 -21.78
CA MET A 186 -0.59 7.95 -22.73
C MET A 186 -0.38 7.03 -23.95
N GLU A 187 0.84 6.98 -24.49
CA GLU A 187 1.19 6.07 -25.58
C GLU A 187 0.97 4.62 -25.16
N ARG A 188 1.44 4.23 -23.97
CA ARG A 188 1.22 2.89 -23.41
C ARG A 188 -0.27 2.59 -23.19
N LEU A 189 -1.07 3.55 -22.72
CA LEU A 189 -2.52 3.38 -22.53
C LEU A 189 -3.24 3.16 -23.87
N GLU A 190 -2.82 3.81 -24.96
CA GLU A 190 -3.36 3.57 -26.29
C GLU A 190 -3.04 2.15 -26.82
N GLU A 191 -1.85 1.63 -26.53
CA GLU A 191 -1.50 0.25 -26.85
C GLU A 191 -2.37 -0.75 -26.07
N ILE A 192 -2.51 -0.54 -24.74
CA ILE A 192 -3.33 -1.37 -23.88
C ILE A 192 -4.79 -1.38 -24.33
N ARG A 193 -5.32 -0.24 -24.78
CA ARG A 193 -6.70 -0.13 -25.30
C ARG A 193 -6.93 -1.02 -26.52
N LYS A 194 -5.90 -1.20 -27.37
CA LYS A 194 -6.00 -2.04 -28.58
C LYS A 194 -5.95 -3.52 -28.25
N VAL A 195 -5.13 -3.93 -27.28
CA VAL A 195 -4.90 -5.35 -26.95
C VAL A 195 -5.81 -5.87 -25.83
N GLY A 196 -6.32 -4.99 -24.98
CA GLY A 196 -7.28 -5.32 -23.92
C GLY A 196 -6.65 -5.90 -22.64
N TYR A 197 -5.33 -5.88 -22.51
CA TYR A 197 -4.61 -6.26 -21.30
C TYR A 197 -3.40 -5.36 -21.07
N ALA A 198 -2.90 -5.31 -19.83
CA ALA A 198 -1.69 -4.58 -19.48
C ALA A 198 -0.72 -5.46 -18.69
N CYS A 199 0.57 -5.28 -18.95
CA CYS A 199 1.64 -5.92 -18.20
C CYS A 199 2.38 -4.89 -17.35
N ASP A 200 2.93 -5.33 -16.23
CA ASP A 200 4.03 -4.66 -15.54
C ASP A 200 5.32 -5.29 -16.10
N GLU A 201 6.04 -4.54 -16.91
CA GLU A 201 7.28 -4.99 -17.55
C GLU A 201 8.47 -4.48 -16.73
N GLU A 202 8.58 -4.94 -15.50
CA GLU A 202 9.59 -4.50 -14.54
C GLU A 202 9.50 -2.99 -14.21
N GLU A 203 8.36 -2.35 -14.47
CA GLU A 203 8.17 -0.92 -14.28
C GLU A 203 8.04 -0.56 -12.79
N CYS A 204 7.45 -1.44 -11.99
CA CYS A 204 7.24 -1.25 -10.56
C CYS A 204 8.37 -1.88 -9.72
N GLU A 205 8.80 -3.09 -10.05
CA GLU A 205 9.88 -3.83 -9.37
C GLU A 205 10.59 -4.73 -10.37
N ILE A 206 11.94 -4.79 -10.31
CA ILE A 206 12.74 -5.68 -11.17
C ILE A 206 12.42 -7.13 -10.85
N GLY A 207 12.15 -7.92 -11.91
CA GLY A 207 11.83 -9.35 -11.81
C GLY A 207 10.32 -9.64 -11.61
N MET A 208 9.48 -8.63 -11.81
CA MET A 208 8.01 -8.77 -11.82
C MET A 208 7.46 -8.63 -13.22
#